data_c62430d9f1aaa091edafa7cfac2068fe
#
_entry.id   c62430d9f1aaa091edafa7cfac2068fe
#
_cell.length_a   1.000
_cell.length_b   1.000
_cell.length_c   1.000
_cell.angle_alpha   90.00
_cell.angle_beta   90.00
_cell.angle_gamma   90.00
#
_symmetry.space_group_name_H-M   'P 1'
#
loop_
_entity.id
_entity.type
_entity.pdbx_description
1 polymer ?
#
loop_
_entity_poly.entity_id
_entity_poly.type
_entity_poly.pdbx_seq_one_letter_code
_entity_poly.pdbx_strand_id
1 'polypeptide(L)'
;MAILIVVGGPSGTGKSTVGERLSQDLNCPYVEGDSYHPQSNIDKMSHGIPLTDDDRWDWLEKLTKVGVDATSQTGAAVVTCSMLKLKYRDYIKKIARREKPDIKVLMLFLYNDYNIIYKRMSQRAGHFMKNSMLKSQFNDMEVPENEEGAFAIYCGEKSQEAIGKEVLQVARQVMTARE
;
A
#
# COMPACT_ATOMS: atom_id res chain seq x y z
N MET A 1 -14.05 12.60 -12.05
CA MET A 1 -12.87 12.83 -11.16
C MET A 1 -12.14 11.51 -10.95
N ALA A 2 -10.83 11.52 -11.12
CA ALA A 2 -10.03 10.30 -10.92
C ALA A 2 -9.69 10.08 -9.46
N ILE A 3 -9.62 8.81 -9.06
CA ILE A 3 -9.19 8.42 -7.72
C ILE A 3 -8.10 7.35 -7.79
N LEU A 4 -6.99 7.61 -7.10
CA LEU A 4 -5.92 6.65 -6.86
C LEU A 4 -6.08 6.09 -5.45
N ILE A 5 -6.23 4.78 -5.34
CA ILE A 5 -6.35 4.09 -4.05
C ILE A 5 -5.06 3.33 -3.80
N VAL A 6 -4.39 3.65 -2.69
CA VAL A 6 -3.15 2.98 -2.29
C VAL A 6 -3.43 2.10 -1.09
N VAL A 7 -3.25 0.80 -1.25
CA VAL A 7 -3.35 -0.17 -0.15
C VAL A 7 -1.94 -0.45 0.35
N GLY A 8 -1.69 -0.10 1.58
CA GLY A 8 -0.35 -0.15 2.16
C GLY A 8 -0.28 -0.86 3.51
N GLY A 9 0.89 -0.79 4.12
CA GLY A 9 1.19 -1.40 5.39
C GLY A 9 2.41 -2.32 5.32
N PRO A 10 2.82 -2.89 6.46
CA PRO A 10 3.96 -3.80 6.49
C PRO A 10 3.67 -5.13 5.79
N SER A 11 4.72 -5.90 5.56
CA SER A 11 4.60 -7.26 5.00
C SER A 11 3.72 -8.14 5.89
N GLY A 12 3.07 -9.12 5.30
CA GLY A 12 2.27 -10.10 6.02
C GLY A 12 0.85 -9.65 6.41
N THR A 13 0.42 -8.46 6.00
CA THR A 13 -0.96 -7.97 6.23
C THR A 13 -1.93 -8.38 5.12
N GLY A 14 -1.42 -8.93 4.02
CA GLY A 14 -2.25 -9.35 2.89
C GLY A 14 -2.59 -8.22 1.92
N LYS A 15 -1.72 -7.21 1.79
CA LYS A 15 -1.93 -6.06 0.89
C LYS A 15 -2.32 -6.47 -0.53
N SER A 16 -1.57 -7.39 -1.12
CA SER A 16 -1.81 -7.81 -2.51
C SER A 16 -3.17 -8.45 -2.67
N THR A 17 -3.54 -9.37 -1.78
CA THR A 17 -4.83 -10.04 -1.79
C THR A 17 -5.97 -9.04 -1.62
N VAL A 18 -5.84 -8.13 -0.64
CA VAL A 18 -6.84 -7.10 -0.38
C VAL A 18 -6.94 -6.12 -1.54
N GLY A 19 -5.80 -5.69 -2.08
CA GLY A 19 -5.76 -4.75 -3.20
C GLY A 19 -6.36 -5.33 -4.48
N GLU A 20 -6.03 -6.56 -4.82
CA GLU A 20 -6.63 -7.25 -5.98
C GLU A 20 -8.14 -7.38 -5.86
N ARG A 21 -8.60 -7.81 -4.69
CA ARG A 21 -10.04 -7.93 -4.43
C ARG A 21 -10.74 -6.57 -4.54
N LEU A 22 -10.16 -5.54 -3.95
CA LEU A 22 -10.73 -4.18 -4.03
C LEU A 22 -10.83 -3.72 -5.48
N SER A 23 -9.81 -3.97 -6.30
CA SER A 23 -9.84 -3.61 -7.71
C SER A 23 -10.94 -4.34 -8.48
N GLN A 24 -11.15 -5.62 -8.17
CA GLN A 24 -12.24 -6.41 -8.74
C GLN A 24 -13.62 -5.88 -8.33
N ASP A 25 -13.80 -5.60 -7.05
CA ASP A 25 -15.05 -5.07 -6.50
C ASP A 25 -15.41 -3.69 -7.09
N LEU A 26 -14.40 -2.89 -7.41
CA LEU A 26 -14.56 -1.55 -7.98
C LEU A 26 -14.48 -1.54 -9.52
N ASN A 27 -14.24 -2.68 -10.16
CA ASN A 27 -14.04 -2.80 -11.61
C ASN A 27 -13.00 -1.82 -12.15
N CYS A 28 -11.83 -1.77 -11.51
CA CYS A 28 -10.75 -0.89 -11.89
C CYS A 28 -9.42 -1.64 -11.99
N PRO A 29 -8.40 -1.04 -12.64
CA PRO A 29 -7.07 -1.64 -12.73
C PRO A 29 -6.41 -1.84 -11.39
N TYR A 30 -5.59 -2.89 -11.30
CA TYR A 30 -4.73 -3.20 -10.15
C TYR A 30 -3.27 -3.10 -10.55
N VAL A 31 -2.47 -2.45 -9.70
CA VAL A 31 -1.03 -2.26 -9.89
C VAL A 31 -0.29 -2.78 -8.65
N GLU A 32 0.54 -3.80 -8.84
CA GLU A 32 1.42 -4.32 -7.78
C GLU A 32 2.65 -3.43 -7.67
N GLY A 33 2.74 -2.63 -6.60
CA GLY A 33 3.82 -1.67 -6.43
C GLY A 33 5.20 -2.29 -6.34
N ASP A 34 5.32 -3.48 -5.74
CA ASP A 34 6.61 -4.18 -5.59
C ASP A 34 7.24 -4.53 -6.94
N SER A 35 6.45 -4.67 -7.99
CA SER A 35 6.94 -4.97 -9.35
C SER A 35 7.77 -3.83 -9.96
N TYR A 36 7.75 -2.66 -9.35
CA TYR A 36 8.42 -1.46 -9.88
C TYR A 36 9.72 -1.12 -9.15
N HIS A 37 10.17 -1.96 -8.23
CA HIS A 37 11.48 -1.76 -7.59
C HIS A 37 12.60 -1.89 -8.63
N PRO A 38 13.61 -1.00 -8.59
CA PRO A 38 14.82 -1.20 -9.39
C PRO A 38 15.59 -2.43 -8.91
N GLN A 39 16.42 -2.99 -9.77
CA GLN A 39 17.18 -4.21 -9.45
C GLN A 39 18.04 -4.05 -8.20
N SER A 40 18.61 -2.85 -7.98
CA SER A 40 19.39 -2.58 -6.76
C SER A 40 18.58 -2.77 -5.47
N ASN A 41 17.29 -2.41 -5.48
CA ASN A 41 16.40 -2.64 -4.34
C ASN A 41 16.09 -4.13 -4.15
N ILE A 42 15.83 -4.82 -5.25
CA ILE A 42 15.56 -6.26 -5.24
C ILE A 42 16.77 -7.01 -4.67
N ASP A 43 17.97 -6.63 -5.08
CA ASP A 43 19.21 -7.24 -4.59
C ASP A 43 19.39 -7.02 -3.09
N LYS A 44 19.17 -5.81 -2.60
CA LYS A 44 19.23 -5.51 -1.16
C LYS A 44 18.24 -6.36 -0.38
N MET A 45 16.98 -6.39 -0.81
CA MET A 45 15.93 -7.15 -0.13
C MET A 45 16.22 -8.66 -0.13
N SER A 46 16.75 -9.21 -1.22
CA SER A 46 17.12 -10.62 -1.31
C SER A 46 18.25 -11.01 -0.36
N HIS A 47 19.13 -10.06 0.00
CA HIS A 47 20.20 -10.25 0.98
C HIS A 47 19.80 -9.86 2.40
N GLY A 48 18.53 -9.54 2.63
CA GLY A 48 18.04 -9.13 3.94
C GLY A 48 18.50 -7.74 4.39
N ILE A 49 18.89 -6.89 3.43
CA ILE A 49 19.32 -5.52 3.69
C ILE A 49 18.11 -4.59 3.57
N PRO A 50 17.72 -3.87 4.65
CA PRO A 50 16.60 -2.93 4.58
C PRO A 50 16.89 -1.79 3.59
N LEU A 51 15.84 -1.35 2.89
CA LEU A 51 15.93 -0.19 2.02
C LEU A 51 16.01 1.09 2.84
N THR A 52 16.86 2.03 2.41
CA THR A 52 16.91 3.38 2.95
C THR A 52 15.81 4.24 2.31
N ASP A 53 15.59 5.44 2.86
CA ASP A 53 14.68 6.40 2.24
C ASP A 53 15.10 6.73 0.80
N ASP A 54 16.40 6.95 0.58
CA ASP A 54 16.93 7.28 -0.76
C ASP A 54 16.73 6.16 -1.78
N ASP A 55 16.69 4.91 -1.33
CA ASP A 55 16.38 3.76 -2.18
C ASP A 55 14.94 3.77 -2.69
N ARG A 56 14.05 4.53 -2.06
CA ARG A 56 12.60 4.44 -2.27
C ARG A 56 12.02 5.52 -3.16
N TRP A 57 12.63 6.72 -3.26
CA TRP A 57 12.02 7.86 -3.94
C TRP A 57 11.69 7.58 -5.41
N ASP A 58 12.63 7.04 -6.18
CA ASP A 58 12.41 6.72 -7.59
C ASP A 58 11.35 5.63 -7.77
N TRP A 59 11.34 4.64 -6.90
CA TRP A 59 10.35 3.58 -6.89
C TRP A 59 8.95 4.13 -6.61
N LEU A 60 8.80 4.97 -5.59
CA LEU A 60 7.53 5.60 -5.23
C LEU A 60 7.00 6.48 -6.37
N GLU A 61 7.87 7.24 -7.01
CA GLU A 61 7.51 8.06 -8.15
C GLU A 61 6.99 7.20 -9.30
N LYS A 62 7.71 6.14 -9.64
CA LYS A 62 7.36 5.26 -10.75
C LYS A 62 6.01 4.57 -10.53
N LEU A 63 5.81 3.94 -9.38
CA LEU A 63 4.56 3.26 -9.09
C LEU A 63 3.37 4.22 -9.04
N THR A 64 3.58 5.43 -8.55
CA THR A 64 2.54 6.46 -8.49
C THR A 64 2.14 6.91 -9.89
N LYS A 65 3.10 7.16 -10.77
CA LYS A 65 2.82 7.51 -12.17
C LYS A 65 2.03 6.43 -12.89
N VAL A 66 2.44 5.17 -12.72
CA VAL A 66 1.73 4.03 -13.31
C VAL A 66 0.29 3.96 -12.79
N GLY A 67 0.10 4.14 -11.48
CA GLY A 67 -1.23 4.16 -10.87
C GLY A 67 -2.11 5.28 -11.39
N VAL A 68 -1.56 6.50 -11.48
CA VAL A 68 -2.30 7.65 -12.03
C VAL A 68 -2.70 7.41 -13.49
N ASP A 69 -1.78 6.91 -14.32
CA ASP A 69 -2.08 6.58 -15.71
C ASP A 69 -3.19 5.54 -15.82
N ALA A 70 -3.18 4.54 -14.94
CA ALA A 70 -4.19 3.49 -14.92
C ALA A 70 -5.60 4.02 -14.60
N THR A 71 -5.73 5.14 -13.88
CA THR A 71 -7.05 5.74 -13.60
C THR A 71 -7.78 6.21 -14.85
N SER A 72 -7.08 6.42 -15.95
CA SER A 72 -7.69 6.84 -17.20
C SER A 72 -8.66 5.81 -17.80
N GLN A 73 -8.54 4.54 -17.44
CA GLN A 73 -9.37 3.47 -17.98
C GLN A 73 -10.81 3.51 -17.44
N THR A 74 -10.97 3.69 -16.14
CA THR A 74 -12.28 3.61 -15.46
C THR A 74 -12.54 4.75 -14.48
N GLY A 75 -11.60 5.66 -14.30
CA GLY A 75 -11.67 6.72 -13.30
C GLY A 75 -11.07 6.35 -11.95
N ALA A 76 -10.68 5.09 -11.75
CA ALA A 76 -10.06 4.62 -10.51
C ALA A 76 -8.93 3.64 -10.81
N ALA A 77 -7.99 3.49 -9.87
CA ALA A 77 -6.98 2.44 -9.88
C ALA A 77 -6.57 2.10 -8.46
N VAL A 78 -6.24 0.85 -8.22
CA VAL A 78 -5.71 0.37 -6.93
C VAL A 78 -4.23 0.02 -7.10
N VAL A 79 -3.40 0.59 -6.23
CA VAL A 79 -1.96 0.33 -6.19
C VAL A 79 -1.61 -0.22 -4.82
N THR A 80 -0.75 -1.22 -4.73
CA THR A 80 -0.17 -1.67 -3.47
C THR A 80 1.21 -1.10 -3.28
N CYS A 81 1.51 -0.68 -2.05
CA CYS A 81 2.79 -0.09 -1.68
C CYS A 81 2.93 -0.10 -0.16
N SER A 82 4.10 -0.41 0.37
CA SER A 82 4.29 -0.44 1.83
C SER A 82 3.98 0.90 2.50
N MET A 83 4.33 2.02 1.90
CA MET A 83 4.09 3.42 2.35
C MET A 83 4.15 3.62 3.88
N LEU A 84 5.17 3.05 4.53
CA LEU A 84 5.25 2.93 5.99
C LEU A 84 5.38 4.26 6.72
N LYS A 85 6.08 5.22 6.12
CA LYS A 85 6.32 6.53 6.74
C LYS A 85 5.40 7.60 6.16
N LEU A 86 5.05 8.58 6.99
CA LEU A 86 4.26 9.75 6.55
C LEU A 86 4.91 10.43 5.34
N LYS A 87 6.22 10.61 5.35
CA LYS A 87 6.93 11.27 4.23
C LYS A 87 6.81 10.51 2.91
N TYR A 88 6.68 9.18 2.94
CA TYR A 88 6.42 8.40 1.73
C TYR A 88 5.01 8.65 1.21
N ARG A 89 4.02 8.69 2.11
CA ARG A 89 2.64 8.99 1.76
C ARG A 89 2.48 10.39 1.21
N ASP A 90 3.13 11.37 1.81
CA ASP A 90 3.13 12.75 1.33
C ASP A 90 3.76 12.86 -0.06
N TYR A 91 4.83 12.11 -0.30
CA TYR A 91 5.49 12.07 -1.60
C TYR A 91 4.58 11.49 -2.68
N ILE A 92 3.90 10.39 -2.40
CA ILE A 92 2.92 9.78 -3.31
C ILE A 92 1.83 10.80 -3.68
N LYS A 93 1.28 11.49 -2.70
CA LYS A 93 0.26 12.54 -2.94
C LYS A 93 0.79 13.66 -3.82
N LYS A 94 2.01 14.11 -3.56
CA LYS A 94 2.66 15.15 -4.33
C LYS A 94 2.84 14.74 -5.79
N ILE A 95 3.35 13.54 -6.04
CA ILE A 95 3.54 13.03 -7.39
C ILE A 95 2.20 12.84 -8.10
N ALA A 96 1.20 12.26 -7.43
CA ALA A 96 -0.12 12.06 -8.02
C ALA A 96 -0.74 13.39 -8.47
N ARG A 97 -0.70 14.41 -7.63
CA ARG A 97 -1.25 15.73 -7.94
C ARG A 97 -0.44 16.48 -8.99
N ARG A 98 0.86 16.24 -9.08
CA ARG A 98 1.70 16.76 -10.16
C ARG A 98 1.27 16.20 -11.52
N GLU A 99 1.01 14.89 -11.57
CA GLU A 99 0.61 14.22 -12.80
C GLU A 99 -0.85 14.52 -13.19
N LYS A 100 -1.73 14.67 -12.20
CA LYS A 100 -3.15 14.95 -12.40
C LYS A 100 -3.69 15.81 -11.26
N PRO A 101 -3.74 17.15 -11.43
CA PRO A 101 -4.04 18.10 -10.33
C PRO A 101 -5.32 17.83 -9.56
N ASP A 102 -6.37 17.31 -10.23
CA ASP A 102 -7.67 17.07 -9.61
C ASP A 102 -7.84 15.67 -9.03
N ILE A 103 -6.78 14.87 -9.04
CA ILE A 103 -6.88 13.48 -8.58
C ILE A 103 -7.15 13.43 -7.07
N LYS A 104 -8.08 12.56 -6.68
CA LYS A 104 -8.28 12.19 -5.28
C LYS A 104 -7.34 11.03 -4.95
N VAL A 105 -6.64 11.12 -3.82
CA VAL A 105 -5.77 10.04 -3.34
C VAL A 105 -6.34 9.50 -2.03
N LEU A 106 -6.68 8.21 -2.04
CA LEU A 106 -7.17 7.49 -0.86
C LEU A 106 -6.10 6.48 -0.45
N MET A 107 -5.70 6.53 0.81
CA MET A 107 -4.72 5.59 1.37
C MET A 107 -5.38 4.71 2.42
N LEU A 108 -5.28 3.41 2.23
CA LEU A 108 -5.81 2.39 3.14
C LEU A 108 -4.63 1.64 3.74
N PHE A 109 -4.28 1.97 4.98
CA PHE A 109 -3.11 1.45 5.66
C PHE A 109 -3.50 0.25 6.52
N LEU A 110 -3.14 -0.95 6.07
CA LEU A 110 -3.37 -2.18 6.82
C LEU A 110 -2.23 -2.36 7.82
N TYR A 111 -2.56 -2.60 9.09
CA TYR A 111 -1.54 -2.86 10.09
C TYR A 111 -1.99 -3.94 11.07
N ASN A 112 -1.01 -4.50 11.75
CA ASN A 112 -1.25 -5.57 12.71
C ASN A 112 -0.15 -5.59 13.76
N ASP A 113 -0.36 -6.37 14.81
CA ASP A 113 0.66 -6.58 15.82
C ASP A 113 1.83 -7.37 15.26
N TYR A 114 3.05 -7.01 15.68
CA TYR A 114 4.28 -7.66 15.25
C TYR A 114 4.22 -9.18 15.42
N ASN A 115 3.79 -9.65 16.58
CA ASN A 115 3.76 -11.08 16.89
C ASN A 115 2.80 -11.86 15.97
N ILE A 116 1.69 -11.26 15.60
CA ILE A 116 0.73 -11.89 14.67
C ILE A 116 1.35 -12.03 13.29
N ILE A 117 1.98 -10.98 12.79
CA ILE A 117 2.62 -11.00 11.46
C ILE A 117 3.82 -11.96 11.46
N TYR A 118 4.65 -11.90 12.49
CA TYR A 118 5.80 -12.79 12.63
C TYR A 118 5.38 -14.27 12.57
N LYS A 119 4.35 -14.63 13.33
CA LYS A 119 3.82 -16.00 13.33
C LYS A 119 3.30 -16.44 11.97
N ARG A 120 2.54 -15.56 11.30
CA ARG A 120 2.01 -15.85 9.96
C ARG A 120 3.11 -16.07 8.93
N MET A 121 4.13 -15.22 8.94
CA MET A 121 5.25 -15.31 8.00
C MET A 121 6.11 -16.53 8.27
N SER A 122 6.31 -16.92 9.52
CA SER A 122 7.05 -18.13 9.90
C SER A 122 6.36 -19.41 9.46
N GLN A 123 5.04 -19.40 9.29
CA GLN A 123 4.25 -20.55 8.87
C GLN A 123 4.11 -20.66 7.35
N ARG A 124 4.49 -19.64 6.58
CA ARG A 124 4.42 -19.68 5.12
C ARG A 124 5.62 -20.41 4.54
N ALA A 125 5.40 -21.57 3.93
CA ALA A 125 6.41 -22.28 3.18
C ALA A 125 6.87 -21.44 1.97
N GLY A 126 8.19 -21.20 1.86
CA GLY A 126 8.77 -20.50 0.72
C GLY A 126 8.78 -18.97 0.79
N HIS A 127 8.24 -18.37 1.84
CA HIS A 127 8.33 -16.94 2.07
C HIS A 127 9.28 -16.67 3.24
N PHE A 128 10.47 -16.16 2.92
CA PHE A 128 11.44 -15.78 3.92
C PHE A 128 11.66 -14.27 3.89
N MET A 129 10.89 -13.55 4.70
CA MET A 129 11.38 -12.29 5.16
C MET A 129 12.21 -12.56 6.41
N LYS A 130 13.49 -12.16 6.42
CA LYS A 130 14.33 -12.29 7.60
C LYS A 130 13.75 -11.46 8.74
N ASN A 131 13.88 -11.92 9.99
CA ASN A 131 13.41 -11.18 11.17
C ASN A 131 13.91 -9.74 11.22
N SER A 132 15.13 -9.49 10.77
CA SER A 132 15.70 -8.15 10.68
C SER A 132 14.91 -7.23 9.75
N MET A 133 14.39 -7.76 8.64
CA MET A 133 13.56 -7.00 7.69
C MET A 133 12.21 -6.64 8.29
N LEU A 134 11.57 -7.58 8.96
CA LEU A 134 10.28 -7.34 9.62
C LEU A 134 10.42 -6.32 10.75
N LYS A 135 11.45 -6.45 11.59
CA LYS A 135 11.77 -5.48 12.64
C LYS A 135 12.01 -4.08 12.06
N SER A 136 12.78 -4.00 10.97
CA SER A 136 13.04 -2.74 10.29
C SER A 136 11.73 -2.08 9.83
N GLN A 137 10.81 -2.84 9.24
CA GLN A 137 9.51 -2.32 8.82
C GLN A 137 8.70 -1.78 10.00
N PHE A 138 8.66 -2.50 11.12
CA PHE A 138 7.95 -2.04 12.31
C PHE A 138 8.60 -0.83 12.96
N ASN A 139 9.92 -0.71 12.92
CA ASN A 139 10.62 0.47 13.39
C ASN A 139 10.33 1.70 12.52
N ASP A 140 10.17 1.50 11.22
CA ASP A 140 9.87 2.57 10.25
C ASP A 140 8.38 2.93 10.21
N MET A 141 7.52 2.04 10.67
CA MET A 141 6.08 2.18 10.52
C MET A 141 5.52 3.36 11.31
N GLU A 142 4.90 4.28 10.60
CA GLU A 142 4.13 5.39 11.14
C GLU A 142 2.67 5.20 10.73
N VAL A 143 1.86 4.62 11.62
CA VAL A 143 0.44 4.37 11.34
C VAL A 143 -0.27 5.72 11.16
N PRO A 144 -1.04 5.90 10.07
CA PRO A 144 -1.75 7.15 9.86
C PRO A 144 -2.67 7.52 11.01
N GLU A 145 -2.56 8.76 11.47
CA GLU A 145 -3.40 9.33 12.51
C GLU A 145 -3.71 10.76 12.12
N ASN A 146 -4.98 11.06 11.91
CA ASN A 146 -5.44 12.40 11.48
C ASN A 146 -4.77 12.91 10.19
N GLU A 147 -4.42 11.99 9.29
CA GLU A 147 -3.93 12.34 7.94
C GLU A 147 -5.08 12.47 6.95
N GLU A 148 -5.08 13.53 6.15
CA GLU A 148 -6.06 13.71 5.09
C GLU A 148 -6.01 12.56 4.08
N GLY A 149 -7.17 11.94 3.82
CA GLY A 149 -7.30 10.87 2.82
C GLY A 149 -6.66 9.55 3.21
N ALA A 150 -6.20 9.37 4.45
CA ALA A 150 -5.58 8.14 4.91
C ALA A 150 -6.38 7.52 6.06
N PHE A 151 -6.59 6.22 5.97
CA PHE A 151 -7.35 5.44 6.96
C PHE A 151 -6.51 4.25 7.42
N ALA A 152 -6.34 4.12 8.73
CA ALA A 152 -5.65 2.98 9.32
C ALA A 152 -6.67 1.86 9.62
N ILE A 153 -6.35 0.65 9.16
CA ILE A 153 -7.21 -0.52 9.30
C ILE A 153 -6.46 -1.59 10.07
N TYR A 154 -6.87 -1.81 11.31
CA TYR A 154 -6.29 -2.85 12.16
C TYR A 154 -6.82 -4.22 11.75
N CYS A 155 -5.91 -5.12 11.38
CA CYS A 155 -6.28 -6.44 10.86
C CYS A 155 -6.55 -7.48 11.97
N GLY A 156 -5.72 -7.51 13.02
CA GLY A 156 -5.88 -8.44 14.13
C GLY A 156 -6.02 -9.89 13.67
N GLU A 157 -6.99 -10.58 14.18
CA GLU A 157 -7.36 -11.94 13.81
C GLU A 157 -8.46 -12.01 12.73
N LYS A 158 -8.82 -10.88 12.13
CA LYS A 158 -9.85 -10.85 11.08
C LYS A 158 -9.42 -11.67 9.86
N SER A 159 -10.40 -12.29 9.20
CA SER A 159 -10.17 -12.98 7.94
C SER A 159 -9.86 -11.99 6.82
N GLN A 160 -9.23 -12.48 5.75
CA GLN A 160 -9.00 -11.69 4.54
C GLN A 160 -10.31 -11.17 3.95
N GLU A 161 -11.37 -11.97 4.02
CA GLU A 161 -12.70 -11.57 3.55
C GLU A 161 -13.25 -10.41 4.38
N ALA A 162 -13.14 -10.46 5.69
CA ALA A 162 -13.61 -9.38 6.58
C ALA A 162 -12.84 -8.07 6.32
N ILE A 163 -11.52 -8.16 6.18
CA ILE A 163 -10.67 -7.00 5.85
C ILE A 163 -11.07 -6.43 4.47
N GLY A 164 -11.28 -7.29 3.49
CA GLY A 164 -11.70 -6.89 2.15
C GLY A 164 -13.03 -6.12 2.15
N LYS A 165 -13.99 -6.56 2.95
CA LYS A 165 -15.28 -5.87 3.11
C LYS A 165 -15.12 -4.50 3.77
N GLU A 166 -14.30 -4.41 4.81
CA GLU A 166 -14.03 -3.16 5.52
C GLU A 166 -13.36 -2.14 4.61
N VAL A 167 -12.35 -2.57 3.86
CA VAL A 167 -11.64 -1.75 2.88
C VAL A 167 -12.58 -1.24 1.78
N LEU A 168 -13.44 -2.11 1.25
CA LEU A 168 -14.42 -1.74 0.24
C LEU A 168 -15.42 -0.71 0.77
N GLN A 169 -15.88 -0.89 1.99
CA GLN A 169 -16.81 0.07 2.63
C GLN A 169 -16.20 1.46 2.72
N VAL A 170 -14.95 1.55 3.20
CA VAL A 170 -14.24 2.83 3.30
C VAL A 170 -14.07 3.46 1.92
N ALA A 171 -13.62 2.67 0.93
CA ALA A 171 -13.43 3.16 -0.43
C ALA A 171 -14.72 3.72 -1.02
N ARG A 172 -15.84 3.01 -0.89
CA ARG A 172 -17.13 3.46 -1.39
C ARG A 172 -17.62 4.73 -0.69
N GLN A 173 -17.43 4.85 0.61
CA GLN A 173 -17.78 6.06 1.35
C GLN A 173 -17.02 7.29 0.83
N VAL A 174 -15.73 7.13 0.58
CA VAL A 174 -14.87 8.22 0.06
C VAL A 174 -15.26 8.57 -1.38
N MET A 175 -15.49 7.56 -2.22
CA MET A 175 -15.85 7.76 -3.64
C MET A 175 -17.21 8.42 -3.81
N THR A 176 -18.15 8.20 -2.90
CA THR A 176 -19.50 8.76 -2.95
C THR A 176 -19.63 10.06 -2.17
N ALA A 177 -18.63 10.45 -1.36
CA ALA A 177 -18.66 11.70 -0.65
C ALA A 177 -18.66 12.87 -1.64
N ARG A 178 -19.65 13.74 -1.54
CA ARG A 178 -19.69 14.99 -2.28
C ARG A 178 -18.83 16.01 -1.52
N GLU A 179 -17.99 16.73 -2.23
CA GLU A 179 -17.25 17.86 -1.69
C GLU A 179 -18.23 19.00 -1.37
#